data_1142fbd4e48c3fad9c850d51b6f8b708
#
_entry.id   1142fbd4e48c3fad9c850d51b6f8b708
#
_cell.length_a   1.000
_cell.length_b   1.000
_cell.length_c   1.000
_cell.angle_alpha   90.00
_cell.angle_beta   90.00
_cell.angle_gamma   90.00
#
_symmetry.space_group_name_H-M   'P 1'
#
loop_
_entity.id
_entity.type
_entity.pdbx_description
1 polymer ?
#
loop_
_entity_poly.entity_id
_entity_poly.type
_entity_poly.pdbx_seq_one_letter_code
_entity_poly.pdbx_strand_id
1 'polypeptide(L)'
;MKRLIALFGLMALVCSAFAAAEVGKPAPDFTGTDINGKTVKLSDYKGKVVVLESYNQDCPFCHNHFQTGSMQELQKEMTDKGVIWLMVNSVNPRNSSHRTPEQARPEYAKYKMHATAWIDDGSGDIGRLYGMLTTPHMFVIDKTGTLVYDGAIDDQPDPSHDPRKAHNYVRDAVGKVLAGEKVTTARTKPYGCAVKY
;
A
#
# COMPACT_ATOMS: atom_id res chain seq x y z
N MET A 1 -42.94 34.48 38.38
CA MET A 1 -42.77 33.08 37.88
C MET A 1 -41.82 33.15 36.70
N LYS A 2 -40.52 32.83 36.89
CA LYS A 2 -39.48 32.82 35.86
C LYS A 2 -39.34 31.40 35.30
N ARG A 3 -39.70 31.20 34.01
CA ARG A 3 -39.54 29.90 33.34
C ARG A 3 -38.09 29.78 32.85
N LEU A 4 -37.36 28.81 33.45
CA LEU A 4 -36.03 28.38 32.96
C LEU A 4 -36.30 27.50 31.73
N ILE A 5 -35.79 27.89 30.55
CA ILE A 5 -35.74 27.04 29.35
C ILE A 5 -34.36 26.39 29.36
N ALA A 6 -34.34 25.09 29.64
CA ALA A 6 -33.13 24.29 29.52
C ALA A 6 -32.92 23.92 28.04
N LEU A 7 -31.89 24.50 27.38
CA LEU A 7 -31.42 24.04 26.07
C LEU A 7 -30.63 22.74 26.25
N PHE A 8 -31.23 21.63 25.83
CA PHE A 8 -30.51 20.37 25.63
C PHE A 8 -29.75 20.45 24.29
N GLY A 9 -28.46 20.68 24.37
CA GLY A 9 -27.58 20.57 23.21
C GLY A 9 -27.43 19.11 22.78
N LEU A 10 -28.00 18.75 21.63
CA LEU A 10 -27.83 17.46 20.98
C LEU A 10 -26.41 17.38 20.41
N MET A 11 -25.49 16.76 21.12
CA MET A 11 -24.14 16.49 20.65
C MET A 11 -24.21 15.33 19.64
N ALA A 12 -24.27 15.67 18.35
CA ALA A 12 -24.23 14.67 17.28
C ALA A 12 -22.85 14.01 17.28
N LEU A 13 -22.79 12.75 17.71
CA LEU A 13 -21.64 11.88 17.58
C LEU A 13 -21.44 11.57 16.09
N VAL A 14 -20.54 12.32 15.44
CA VAL A 14 -20.13 12.01 14.05
C VAL A 14 -19.28 10.75 14.11
N CYS A 15 -19.92 9.59 13.95
CA CYS A 15 -19.23 8.33 13.71
C CYS A 15 -18.67 8.40 12.29
N SER A 16 -17.38 8.76 12.16
CA SER A 16 -16.68 8.67 10.88
C SER A 16 -16.54 7.19 10.52
N ALA A 17 -17.49 6.66 9.77
CA ALA A 17 -17.30 5.39 9.11
C ALA A 17 -16.10 5.55 8.17
N PHE A 18 -15.00 4.85 8.43
CA PHE A 18 -13.87 4.78 7.51
C PHE A 18 -14.39 4.12 6.23
N ALA A 19 -14.56 4.92 5.18
CA ALA A 19 -14.88 4.40 3.86
C ALA A 19 -13.69 3.57 3.36
N ALA A 20 -13.96 2.39 2.80
CA ALA A 20 -12.94 1.61 2.13
C ALA A 20 -12.28 2.41 1.00
N ALA A 21 -11.03 2.10 0.70
CA ALA A 21 -10.29 2.77 -0.37
C ALA A 21 -11.01 2.60 -1.72
N GLU A 22 -11.21 3.71 -2.43
CA GLU A 22 -11.88 3.72 -3.74
C GLU A 22 -11.15 4.65 -4.70
N VAL A 23 -10.91 4.16 -5.92
CA VAL A 23 -10.26 4.95 -6.97
C VAL A 23 -11.09 6.21 -7.29
N GLY A 24 -10.42 7.35 -7.34
CA GLY A 24 -11.01 8.67 -7.55
C GLY A 24 -11.47 9.35 -6.27
N LYS A 25 -11.31 8.74 -5.11
CA LYS A 25 -11.64 9.30 -3.79
C LYS A 25 -10.38 9.58 -2.98
N PRO A 26 -10.44 10.42 -1.94
CA PRO A 26 -9.35 10.56 -0.98
C PRO A 26 -8.97 9.19 -0.41
N ALA A 27 -7.67 8.86 -0.48
CA ALA A 27 -7.14 7.64 0.11
C ALA A 27 -7.35 7.67 1.63
N PRO A 28 -7.89 6.60 2.24
CA PRO A 28 -8.08 6.55 3.68
C PRO A 28 -6.74 6.70 4.41
N ASP A 29 -6.70 7.58 5.41
CA ASP A 29 -5.49 7.75 6.24
C ASP A 29 -5.30 6.53 7.15
N PHE A 30 -4.05 6.20 7.43
CA PHE A 30 -3.68 5.14 8.34
C PHE A 30 -2.43 5.51 9.14
N THR A 31 -2.24 4.80 10.23
CA THR A 31 -1.01 4.84 11.02
C THR A 31 -0.54 3.40 11.22
N GLY A 32 0.73 3.15 10.93
CA GLY A 32 1.38 1.85 11.16
C GLY A 32 2.76 2.03 11.79
N THR A 33 3.42 0.93 12.09
CA THR A 33 4.80 0.91 12.58
C THR A 33 5.67 0.16 11.59
N ASP A 34 6.79 0.74 11.20
CA ASP A 34 7.72 0.07 10.31
C ASP A 34 8.61 -0.94 11.07
N ILE A 35 9.32 -1.77 10.31
CA ILE A 35 10.25 -2.79 10.88
C ILE A 35 11.38 -2.21 11.72
N ASN A 36 11.59 -0.88 11.72
CA ASN A 36 12.58 -0.18 12.53
C ASN A 36 11.95 0.49 13.77
N GLY A 37 10.65 0.26 14.01
CA GLY A 37 9.93 0.84 15.13
C GLY A 37 9.46 2.28 14.89
N LYS A 38 9.62 2.81 13.67
CA LYS A 38 9.19 4.17 13.33
C LYS A 38 7.70 4.18 13.01
N THR A 39 6.98 5.16 13.57
CA THR A 39 5.60 5.43 13.17
C THR A 39 5.55 5.99 11.75
N VAL A 40 4.67 5.43 10.93
CA VAL A 40 4.40 5.83 9.54
C VAL A 40 2.94 6.21 9.44
N LYS A 41 2.65 7.44 9.00
CA LYS A 41 1.28 7.92 8.73
C LYS A 41 1.19 8.31 7.26
N LEU A 42 0.12 7.91 6.57
CA LEU A 42 -0.07 8.32 5.18
C LEU A 42 -0.13 9.84 5.06
N SER A 43 -0.81 10.51 5.99
CA SER A 43 -0.94 11.98 6.03
C SER A 43 0.38 12.75 6.15
N ASP A 44 1.47 12.12 6.60
CA ASP A 44 2.80 12.74 6.64
C ASP A 44 3.43 12.93 5.25
N TYR A 45 2.88 12.24 4.25
CA TYR A 45 3.36 12.28 2.86
C TYR A 45 2.49 13.17 1.94
N LYS A 46 1.72 14.09 2.49
CA LYS A 46 0.96 15.07 1.69
C LYS A 46 1.87 15.80 0.70
N GLY A 47 1.40 15.96 -0.54
CA GLY A 47 2.19 16.56 -1.61
C GLY A 47 3.17 15.62 -2.31
N LYS A 48 3.25 14.35 -1.88
CA LYS A 48 4.05 13.31 -2.52
C LYS A 48 3.15 12.29 -3.22
N VAL A 49 3.69 11.63 -4.23
CA VAL A 49 3.08 10.41 -4.77
C VAL A 49 3.43 9.26 -3.84
N VAL A 50 2.44 8.43 -3.49
CA VAL A 50 2.65 7.27 -2.61
C VAL A 50 2.23 6.01 -3.34
N VAL A 51 3.06 4.98 -3.27
CA VAL A 51 2.73 3.61 -3.67
C VAL A 51 2.58 2.77 -2.42
N LEU A 52 1.46 2.04 -2.30
CA LEU A 52 1.30 0.97 -1.32
C LEU A 52 1.45 -0.36 -2.03
N GLU A 53 2.25 -1.25 -1.47
CA GLU A 53 2.48 -2.62 -1.93
C GLU A 53 2.03 -3.60 -0.86
N SER A 54 1.00 -4.42 -1.12
CA SER A 54 0.71 -5.59 -0.28
C SER A 54 1.79 -6.63 -0.49
N TYR A 55 2.50 -7.00 0.55
CA TYR A 55 3.69 -7.85 0.49
C TYR A 55 3.59 -9.08 1.39
N ASN A 56 4.06 -10.20 0.89
CA ASN A 56 4.35 -11.42 1.66
C ASN A 56 5.55 -12.13 1.02
N GLN A 57 6.62 -12.29 1.78
CA GLN A 57 7.87 -12.92 1.32
C GLN A 57 7.71 -14.38 0.88
N ASP A 58 6.76 -15.12 1.46
CA ASP A 58 6.50 -16.52 1.12
C ASP A 58 5.53 -16.68 -0.06
N CYS A 59 5.08 -15.56 -0.65
CA CYS A 59 4.26 -15.59 -1.86
C CYS A 59 5.14 -15.78 -3.10
N PRO A 60 4.94 -16.84 -3.91
CA PRO A 60 5.74 -17.07 -5.12
C PRO A 60 5.72 -15.90 -6.10
N PHE A 61 4.60 -15.17 -6.17
CA PHE A 61 4.48 -14.00 -7.04
C PHE A 61 5.36 -12.84 -6.54
N CYS A 62 5.32 -12.50 -5.25
CA CYS A 62 6.26 -11.52 -4.68
C CYS A 62 7.70 -11.97 -4.84
N HIS A 63 7.96 -13.24 -4.52
CA HIS A 63 9.29 -13.83 -4.60
C HIS A 63 9.90 -13.72 -6.01
N ASN A 64 9.10 -13.98 -7.07
CA ASN A 64 9.54 -13.83 -8.46
C ASN A 64 10.02 -12.40 -8.76
N HIS A 65 9.24 -11.38 -8.37
CA HIS A 65 9.62 -9.97 -8.57
C HIS A 65 10.92 -9.61 -7.83
N PHE A 66 11.11 -10.11 -6.61
CA PHE A 66 12.31 -9.84 -5.82
C PHE A 66 13.53 -10.66 -6.28
N GLN A 67 13.36 -11.92 -6.68
CA GLN A 67 14.47 -12.76 -7.19
C GLN A 67 15.05 -12.24 -8.50
N THR A 68 14.19 -11.76 -9.39
CA THR A 68 14.61 -11.21 -10.69
C THR A 68 15.20 -9.82 -10.61
N GLY A 69 15.11 -9.15 -9.45
CA GLY A 69 15.53 -7.76 -9.28
C GLY A 69 14.50 -6.73 -9.74
N SER A 70 13.43 -7.15 -10.38
CA SER A 70 12.42 -6.26 -10.98
C SER A 70 11.77 -5.33 -9.97
N MET A 71 11.44 -5.84 -8.75
CA MET A 71 10.85 -5.00 -7.71
C MET A 71 11.84 -3.97 -7.18
N GLN A 72 13.07 -4.37 -6.91
CA GLN A 72 14.11 -3.47 -6.41
C GLN A 72 14.40 -2.34 -7.40
N GLU A 73 14.47 -2.67 -8.69
CA GLU A 73 14.65 -1.68 -9.76
C GLU A 73 13.46 -0.71 -9.80
N LEU A 74 12.23 -1.21 -9.73
CA LEU A 74 11.03 -0.39 -9.70
C LEU A 74 10.98 0.49 -8.46
N GLN A 75 11.21 -0.06 -7.27
CA GLN A 75 11.26 0.70 -6.02
C GLN A 75 12.31 1.81 -6.09
N LYS A 76 13.53 1.47 -6.56
CA LYS A 76 14.61 2.45 -6.70
C LYS A 76 14.25 3.55 -7.71
N GLU A 77 13.76 3.18 -8.89
CA GLU A 77 13.33 4.14 -9.91
C GLU A 77 12.31 5.13 -9.36
N MET A 78 11.32 4.65 -8.61
CA MET A 78 10.26 5.48 -8.07
C MET A 78 10.76 6.35 -6.91
N THR A 79 11.52 5.79 -5.99
CA THR A 79 12.04 6.54 -4.84
C THR A 79 13.08 7.59 -5.24
N ASP A 80 13.89 7.35 -6.27
CA ASP A 80 14.80 8.35 -6.85
C ASP A 80 14.05 9.56 -7.45
N LYS A 81 12.80 9.35 -7.91
CA LYS A 81 11.87 10.41 -8.37
C LYS A 81 11.10 11.09 -7.23
N GLY A 82 11.40 10.74 -5.97
CA GLY A 82 10.75 11.30 -4.79
C GLY A 82 9.38 10.71 -4.47
N VAL A 83 9.03 9.57 -5.08
CA VAL A 83 7.84 8.78 -4.71
C VAL A 83 8.10 8.06 -3.39
N ILE A 84 7.09 8.00 -2.55
CA ILE A 84 7.11 7.25 -1.31
C ILE A 84 6.61 5.83 -1.61
N TRP A 85 7.40 4.82 -1.28
CA TRP A 85 7.04 3.42 -1.45
C TRP A 85 6.86 2.75 -0.10
N LEU A 86 5.63 2.33 0.21
CA LEU A 86 5.28 1.69 1.48
C LEU A 86 4.90 0.22 1.21
N MET A 87 5.71 -0.70 1.69
CA MET A 87 5.37 -2.11 1.74
C MET A 87 4.52 -2.38 2.98
N VAL A 88 3.39 -3.07 2.81
CA VAL A 88 2.45 -3.41 3.88
C VAL A 88 2.37 -4.93 3.99
N ASN A 89 2.81 -5.48 5.11
CA ASN A 89 2.70 -6.91 5.40
C ASN A 89 1.53 -7.13 6.37
N SER A 90 0.37 -7.50 5.82
CA SER A 90 -0.86 -7.78 6.59
C SER A 90 -1.00 -9.26 6.93
N VAL A 91 0.12 -9.96 7.13
CA VAL A 91 0.10 -11.37 7.54
C VAL A 91 -0.17 -11.47 9.04
N ASN A 92 -1.23 -12.21 9.40
CA ASN A 92 -1.59 -12.44 10.80
C ASN A 92 -0.43 -13.08 11.58
N PRO A 93 -0.10 -12.63 12.80
CA PRO A 93 0.99 -13.18 13.61
C PRO A 93 0.89 -14.69 13.92
N ARG A 94 -0.30 -15.29 13.79
CA ARG A 94 -0.49 -16.73 13.95
C ARG A 94 -0.16 -17.54 12.70
N ASN A 95 0.06 -16.88 11.57
CA ASN A 95 0.42 -17.54 10.31
C ASN A 95 1.93 -17.72 10.24
N SER A 96 2.38 -18.88 9.73
CA SER A 96 3.83 -19.20 9.59
C SER A 96 4.57 -18.25 8.63
N SER A 97 3.86 -17.56 7.75
CA SER A 97 4.42 -16.54 6.87
C SER A 97 4.59 -15.17 7.53
N HIS A 98 4.16 -14.98 8.79
CA HIS A 98 4.41 -13.72 9.49
C HIS A 98 5.91 -13.53 9.75
N ARG A 99 6.37 -12.31 9.63
CA ARG A 99 7.75 -11.91 9.99
C ARG A 99 7.71 -10.84 11.05
N THR A 100 8.38 -11.13 12.16
CA THR A 100 8.65 -10.07 13.14
C THR A 100 9.60 -9.03 12.55
N PRO A 101 9.69 -7.82 13.10
CA PRO A 101 10.66 -6.81 12.65
C PRO A 101 12.11 -7.35 12.62
N GLU A 102 12.48 -8.20 13.58
CA GLU A 102 13.82 -8.83 13.65
C GLU A 102 14.10 -9.76 12.47
N GLN A 103 13.06 -10.44 11.96
CA GLN A 103 13.15 -11.32 10.80
C GLN A 103 13.07 -10.53 9.48
N ALA A 104 12.27 -9.48 9.45
CA ALA A 104 12.06 -8.66 8.27
C ALA A 104 13.27 -7.78 7.90
N ARG A 105 13.99 -7.22 8.89
CA ARG A 105 15.18 -6.39 8.63
C ARG A 105 16.28 -7.11 7.85
N PRO A 106 16.71 -8.33 8.22
CA PRO A 106 17.68 -9.09 7.41
C PRO A 106 17.18 -9.39 6.00
N GLU A 107 15.90 -9.65 5.83
CA GLU A 107 15.28 -9.89 4.53
C GLU A 107 15.31 -8.65 3.65
N TYR A 108 14.92 -7.50 4.21
CA TYR A 108 15.01 -6.19 3.55
C TYR A 108 16.43 -5.92 3.00
N ALA A 109 17.44 -6.18 3.84
CA ALA A 109 18.84 -6.01 3.47
C ALA A 109 19.29 -7.04 2.40
N LYS A 110 18.90 -8.31 2.57
CA LYS A 110 19.25 -9.40 1.65
C LYS A 110 18.77 -9.13 0.23
N TYR A 111 17.53 -8.68 0.08
CA TYR A 111 16.96 -8.35 -1.23
C TYR A 111 17.32 -6.94 -1.71
N LYS A 112 18.11 -6.17 -0.94
CA LYS A 112 18.46 -4.78 -1.30
C LYS A 112 17.22 -3.96 -1.67
N MET A 113 16.17 -4.05 -0.86
CA MET A 113 14.93 -3.35 -1.09
C MET A 113 15.12 -1.83 -1.01
N HIS A 114 14.37 -1.08 -1.81
CA HIS A 114 14.42 0.38 -1.87
C HIS A 114 13.11 1.03 -1.43
N ALA A 115 12.24 0.30 -0.74
CA ALA A 115 11.03 0.86 -0.17
C ALA A 115 11.37 1.92 0.90
N THR A 116 10.53 2.96 1.00
CA THR A 116 10.66 4.00 2.04
C THR A 116 10.41 3.42 3.44
N ALA A 117 9.47 2.49 3.55
CA ALA A 117 9.19 1.75 4.77
C ALA A 117 8.59 0.37 4.47
N TRP A 118 8.84 -0.60 5.36
CA TRP A 118 8.10 -1.85 5.42
C TRP A 118 7.28 -1.83 6.72
N ILE A 119 5.97 -1.76 6.59
CA ILE A 119 5.02 -1.64 7.68
C ILE A 119 4.59 -3.05 8.11
N ASP A 120 4.71 -3.34 9.40
CA ASP A 120 4.11 -4.51 10.02
C ASP A 120 2.63 -4.21 10.33
N ASP A 121 1.75 -4.81 9.53
CA ASP A 121 0.29 -4.71 9.67
C ASP A 121 -0.29 -6.07 10.11
N GLY A 122 0.31 -6.69 11.11
CA GLY A 122 -0.12 -8.00 11.61
C GLY A 122 -1.58 -8.06 12.09
N SER A 123 -2.18 -6.93 12.47
CA SER A 123 -3.63 -6.82 12.73
C SER A 123 -4.46 -6.90 11.43
N GLY A 124 -3.88 -6.55 10.29
CA GLY A 124 -4.55 -6.47 9.00
C GLY A 124 -5.45 -5.23 8.84
N ASP A 125 -5.28 -4.22 9.69
CA ASP A 125 -6.15 -3.03 9.66
C ASP A 125 -5.93 -2.21 8.40
N ILE A 126 -4.68 -1.99 8.00
CA ILE A 126 -4.33 -1.27 6.77
C ILE A 126 -4.75 -2.10 5.55
N GLY A 127 -4.44 -3.40 5.55
CA GLY A 127 -4.82 -4.29 4.46
C GLY A 127 -6.33 -4.31 4.22
N ARG A 128 -7.13 -4.43 5.27
CA ARG A 128 -8.61 -4.40 5.16
C ARG A 128 -9.13 -3.02 4.76
N LEU A 129 -8.52 -1.94 5.26
CA LEU A 129 -8.90 -0.56 4.93
C LEU A 129 -8.74 -0.29 3.41
N TYR A 130 -7.68 -0.83 2.80
CA TYR A 130 -7.42 -0.72 1.37
C TYR A 130 -8.05 -1.85 0.54
N GLY A 131 -8.66 -2.84 1.17
CA GLY A 131 -9.24 -4.00 0.47
C GLY A 131 -8.16 -4.84 -0.21
N MET A 132 -6.98 -4.97 0.39
CA MET A 132 -5.91 -5.80 -0.14
C MET A 132 -6.35 -7.26 -0.22
N LEU A 133 -6.40 -7.82 -1.42
CA LEU A 133 -6.90 -9.18 -1.68
C LEU A 133 -5.77 -10.18 -1.84
N THR A 134 -4.68 -9.74 -2.49
CA THR A 134 -3.56 -10.61 -2.87
C THR A 134 -2.22 -9.98 -2.49
N THR A 135 -1.17 -10.79 -2.60
CA THR A 135 0.21 -10.33 -2.56
C THR A 135 0.91 -10.78 -3.86
N PRO A 136 1.41 -9.82 -4.70
CA PRO A 136 1.29 -8.38 -4.53
C PRO A 136 -0.14 -7.84 -4.84
N HIS A 137 -0.48 -6.68 -4.29
CA HIS A 137 -1.60 -5.83 -4.66
C HIS A 137 -1.12 -4.39 -4.53
N MET A 138 -1.30 -3.58 -5.57
CA MET A 138 -0.67 -2.27 -5.69
C MET A 138 -1.70 -1.16 -5.68
N PHE A 139 -1.36 -0.05 -5.00
CA PHE A 139 -2.16 1.16 -4.97
C PHE A 139 -1.26 2.36 -5.25
N VAL A 140 -1.74 3.32 -6.04
CA VAL A 140 -1.05 4.59 -6.26
C VAL A 140 -1.94 5.73 -5.78
N ILE A 141 -1.37 6.59 -4.95
CA ILE A 141 -2.00 7.78 -4.39
C ILE A 141 -1.25 8.98 -4.95
N ASP A 142 -1.97 9.94 -5.51
CA ASP A 142 -1.40 11.14 -6.08
C ASP A 142 -1.01 12.20 -5.03
N LYS A 143 -0.40 13.30 -5.48
CA LYS A 143 0.04 14.41 -4.62
C LYS A 143 -1.10 15.11 -3.86
N THR A 144 -2.34 14.96 -4.32
CA THR A 144 -3.53 15.51 -3.64
C THR A 144 -4.07 14.59 -2.54
N GLY A 145 -3.54 13.35 -2.46
CA GLY A 145 -4.02 12.31 -1.55
C GLY A 145 -5.16 11.50 -2.15
N THR A 146 -5.40 11.58 -3.46
CA THR A 146 -6.43 10.81 -4.15
C THR A 146 -5.87 9.45 -4.58
N LEU A 147 -6.61 8.36 -4.34
CA LEU A 147 -6.28 7.03 -4.87
C LEU A 147 -6.55 7.03 -6.38
N VAL A 148 -5.53 6.83 -7.20
CA VAL A 148 -5.61 6.90 -8.66
C VAL A 148 -5.38 5.58 -9.36
N TYR A 149 -4.84 4.58 -8.66
CA TYR A 149 -4.66 3.22 -9.15
C TYR A 149 -4.88 2.19 -8.05
N ASP A 150 -5.54 1.08 -8.40
CA ASP A 150 -5.81 -0.07 -7.55
C ASP A 150 -5.76 -1.33 -8.43
N GLY A 151 -4.79 -2.25 -8.19
CA GLY A 151 -4.71 -3.46 -9.01
C GLY A 151 -3.39 -4.23 -8.98
N ALA A 152 -3.13 -4.90 -10.09
CA ALA A 152 -1.94 -5.72 -10.32
C ALA A 152 -0.67 -4.87 -10.46
N ILE A 153 0.48 -5.48 -10.21
CA ILE A 153 1.77 -4.83 -10.51
C ILE A 153 2.03 -4.77 -12.02
N ASP A 154 1.69 -5.83 -12.74
CA ASP A 154 1.87 -5.96 -14.19
C ASP A 154 0.79 -6.85 -14.85
N ASP A 155 0.93 -7.12 -16.14
CA ASP A 155 -0.02 -7.86 -16.96
C ASP A 155 0.23 -9.38 -17.03
N GLN A 156 1.17 -9.92 -16.25
CA GLN A 156 1.59 -11.32 -16.32
C GLN A 156 1.28 -12.08 -15.01
N PRO A 157 0.09 -12.66 -14.84
CA PRO A 157 -0.33 -13.35 -13.62
C PRO A 157 0.25 -14.78 -13.51
N ASP A 158 1.52 -14.94 -13.78
CA ASP A 158 2.27 -16.19 -13.69
C ASP A 158 3.53 -15.98 -12.82
N PRO A 159 3.72 -16.73 -11.71
CA PRO A 159 4.87 -16.56 -10.82
C PRO A 159 6.20 -16.99 -11.45
N SER A 160 6.19 -17.56 -12.64
CA SER A 160 7.39 -17.97 -13.37
C SER A 160 7.76 -17.06 -14.55
N HIS A 161 6.94 -16.05 -14.86
CA HIS A 161 7.26 -15.10 -15.92
C HIS A 161 8.49 -14.24 -15.60
N ASP A 162 9.09 -13.62 -16.61
CA ASP A 162 10.12 -12.58 -16.41
C ASP A 162 9.46 -11.20 -16.23
N PRO A 163 9.35 -10.66 -14.99
CA PRO A 163 8.64 -9.40 -14.75
C PRO A 163 9.24 -8.20 -15.47
N ARG A 164 10.50 -8.28 -15.88
CA ARG A 164 11.18 -7.21 -16.64
C ARG A 164 10.67 -7.08 -18.08
N LYS A 165 9.97 -8.11 -18.58
CA LYS A 165 9.35 -8.14 -19.92
C LYS A 165 7.86 -7.82 -19.88
N ALA A 166 7.26 -7.78 -18.69
CA ALA A 166 5.86 -7.50 -18.51
C ALA A 166 5.56 -5.98 -18.62
N HIS A 167 4.34 -5.66 -19.02
CA HIS A 167 3.84 -4.30 -18.94
C HIS A 167 3.51 -3.94 -17.50
N ASN A 168 4.27 -2.99 -16.91
CA ASN A 168 4.14 -2.63 -15.50
C ASN A 168 3.15 -1.49 -15.30
N TYR A 169 1.98 -1.81 -14.75
CA TYR A 169 0.89 -0.86 -14.50
C TYR A 169 1.24 0.21 -13.45
N VAL A 170 2.07 -0.14 -12.45
CA VAL A 170 2.47 0.82 -11.40
C VAL A 170 3.41 1.87 -11.99
N ARG A 171 4.37 1.45 -12.84
CA ARG A 171 5.27 2.37 -13.54
C ARG A 171 4.48 3.35 -14.40
N ASP A 172 3.48 2.87 -15.11
CA ASP A 172 2.62 3.72 -15.94
C ASP A 172 1.80 4.70 -15.11
N ALA A 173 1.13 4.21 -14.07
CA ALA A 173 0.30 5.05 -13.21
C ALA A 173 1.13 6.15 -12.55
N VAL A 174 2.27 5.80 -11.94
CA VAL A 174 3.18 6.77 -11.31
C VAL A 174 3.75 7.73 -12.35
N GLY A 175 4.16 7.25 -13.53
CA GLY A 175 4.67 8.08 -14.62
C GLY A 175 3.67 9.16 -15.04
N LYS A 176 2.41 8.80 -15.24
CA LYS A 176 1.33 9.74 -15.56
C LYS A 176 1.10 10.76 -14.44
N VAL A 177 1.02 10.32 -13.18
CA VAL A 177 0.87 11.24 -12.05
C VAL A 177 2.01 12.24 -11.96
N LEU A 178 3.25 11.79 -12.15
CA LEU A 178 4.42 12.68 -12.12
C LEU A 178 4.43 13.67 -13.27
N ALA A 179 3.92 13.28 -14.45
CA ALA A 179 3.74 14.16 -15.61
C ALA A 179 2.53 15.11 -15.50
N GLY A 180 1.71 14.99 -14.43
CA GLY A 180 0.47 15.76 -14.29
C GLY A 180 -0.66 15.26 -15.19
N GLU A 181 -0.56 14.04 -15.69
CA GLU A 181 -1.53 13.40 -16.56
C GLU A 181 -2.51 12.51 -15.77
N LYS A 182 -3.68 12.29 -16.33
CA LYS A 182 -4.68 11.40 -15.75
C LYS A 182 -4.27 9.93 -15.97
N VAL A 183 -4.36 9.13 -14.92
CA VAL A 183 -4.22 7.67 -15.00
C VAL A 183 -5.42 7.09 -15.77
N THR A 184 -5.17 6.53 -16.95
CA THR A 184 -6.23 5.97 -17.80
C THR A 184 -6.60 4.55 -17.41
N THR A 185 -5.63 3.73 -17.01
CA THR A 185 -5.86 2.37 -16.47
C THR A 185 -5.85 2.47 -14.94
N ALA A 186 -6.98 2.93 -14.38
CA ALA A 186 -7.08 3.20 -12.95
C ALA A 186 -7.34 1.95 -12.09
N ARG A 187 -7.80 0.86 -12.72
CA ARG A 187 -8.04 -0.44 -12.06
C ARG A 187 -7.62 -1.58 -12.94
N THR A 188 -7.00 -2.60 -12.33
CA THR A 188 -6.75 -3.90 -12.95
C THR A 188 -7.08 -4.99 -11.93
N LYS A 189 -7.22 -6.23 -12.37
CA LYS A 189 -7.47 -7.35 -11.44
C LYS A 189 -6.14 -7.73 -10.78
N PRO A 190 -5.99 -7.56 -9.45
CA PRO A 190 -4.78 -8.01 -8.76
C PRO A 190 -4.68 -9.54 -8.81
N TYR A 191 -3.46 -10.05 -8.80
CA TYR A 191 -3.16 -11.48 -8.82
C TYR A 191 -2.13 -11.82 -7.74
N GLY A 192 -2.07 -13.08 -7.35
CA GLY A 192 -1.12 -13.55 -6.35
C GLY A 192 -1.76 -14.42 -5.28
N CYS A 193 -1.02 -14.65 -4.20
CA CYS A 193 -1.52 -15.38 -3.04
C CYS A 193 -2.52 -14.52 -2.27
N ALA A 194 -3.58 -15.12 -1.75
CA ALA A 194 -4.50 -14.40 -0.85
C ALA A 194 -3.76 -13.86 0.38
N VAL A 195 -4.11 -12.64 0.80
CA VAL A 195 -3.60 -12.08 2.06
C VAL A 195 -3.97 -12.98 3.23
N LYS A 196 -3.05 -13.17 4.15
CA LYS A 196 -3.19 -14.08 5.31
C LYS A 196 -3.63 -13.30 6.57
N TYR A 197 -4.83 -12.70 6.51
CA TYR A 197 -5.41 -11.96 7.63
C TYR A 197 -5.63 -12.79 8.89
#